data_0cf1ddc565c222b8275e2868f70ebd53
#
_entry.id   0cf1ddc565c222b8275e2868f70ebd53
#
_cell.length_a   1.000
_cell.length_b   1.000
_cell.length_c   1.000
_cell.angle_alpha   90.00
_cell.angle_beta   90.00
_cell.angle_gamma   90.00
#
_symmetry.space_group_name_H-M   'P 1'
#
loop_
_entity.id
_entity.type
_entity.pdbx_description
1 polymer ?
#
loop_
_entity_poly.entity_id
_entity_poly.type
_entity_poly.pdbx_seq_one_letter_code
_entity_poly.pdbx_strand_id
1 'polypeptide(L)'
;TDQVALLQQWMDAGAPFPADEAIPKKPSEHWAFQPVKRPIVPKSKHAHPIDAFVFGQEEAPPAATSGALLRRAYLDLMGLPPALDDQGRFLSDTSDKSDAFERLIDDLLTRPEYGERWARHWLDVVRYADSNGYERDAEKPFVWRYRDYVIEALNKDKPFDRFVIEQIAGDDLPDKSLESHIATG
;
A
#
# COMPACT_ATOMS: atom_id res chain seq x y z
N THR A 1 -6.08 36.40 30.79
CA THR A 1 -6.02 37.11 29.50
C THR A 1 -7.41 37.04 28.88
N ASP A 2 -7.84 38.10 28.19
CA ASP A 2 -9.16 38.23 27.59
C ASP A 2 -9.58 37.04 26.71
N GLN A 3 -8.62 36.39 26.06
CA GLN A 3 -8.88 35.20 25.24
C GLN A 3 -9.31 33.97 26.07
N VAL A 4 -8.76 33.78 27.27
CA VAL A 4 -9.17 32.70 28.16
C VAL A 4 -10.59 32.94 28.68
N ALA A 5 -10.92 34.19 29.03
CA ALA A 5 -12.28 34.56 29.44
C ALA A 5 -13.31 34.35 28.30
N LEU A 6 -12.92 34.67 27.08
CA LEU A 6 -13.78 34.45 25.90
C LEU A 6 -14.04 32.95 25.65
N LEU A 7 -13.00 32.10 25.74
CA LEU A 7 -13.15 30.67 25.65
C LEU A 7 -14.02 30.07 26.76
N GLN A 8 -13.85 30.59 27.99
CA GLN A 8 -14.70 30.20 29.12
C GLN A 8 -16.16 30.53 28.84
N GLN A 9 -16.47 31.77 28.42
CA GLN A 9 -17.83 32.18 28.06
C GLN A 9 -18.42 31.33 26.93
N TRP A 10 -17.62 30.98 25.91
CA TRP A 10 -18.08 30.11 24.83
C TRP A 10 -18.39 28.69 25.31
N MET A 11 -17.57 28.13 26.19
CA MET A 11 -17.82 26.81 26.82
C MET A 11 -19.06 26.85 27.70
N ASP A 12 -19.20 27.89 28.54
CA ASP A 12 -20.35 28.07 29.45
C ASP A 12 -21.68 28.25 28.69
N ALA A 13 -21.61 28.81 27.48
CA ALA A 13 -22.74 28.90 26.56
C ALA A 13 -23.09 27.59 25.84
N GLY A 14 -22.42 26.47 26.16
CA GLY A 14 -22.65 25.18 25.54
C GLY A 14 -21.84 24.96 24.25
N ALA A 15 -20.74 25.72 24.07
CA ALA A 15 -19.85 25.63 22.92
C ALA A 15 -20.61 25.68 21.56
N PRO A 16 -21.48 26.70 21.35
CA PRO A 16 -22.25 26.77 20.12
C PRO A 16 -21.32 26.89 18.90
N PHE A 17 -21.65 26.18 17.84
CA PHE A 17 -20.97 26.28 16.55
C PHE A 17 -21.97 26.68 15.44
N PRO A 18 -21.51 27.16 14.28
CA PRO A 18 -22.38 27.58 13.20
C PRO A 18 -23.39 26.49 12.78
N ALA A 19 -24.64 26.88 12.56
CA ALA A 19 -25.72 25.93 12.23
C ALA A 19 -25.51 25.26 10.86
N ASP A 20 -24.67 25.84 10.02
CA ASP A 20 -24.28 25.33 8.69
C ASP A 20 -22.99 24.50 8.72
N GLU A 21 -22.35 24.36 9.88
CA GLU A 21 -21.19 23.51 10.03
C GLU A 21 -21.59 22.03 9.97
N ALA A 22 -21.05 21.30 8.99
CA ALA A 22 -21.29 19.90 8.85
C ALA A 22 -20.64 19.13 10.04
N ILE A 23 -21.48 18.55 10.90
CA ILE A 23 -20.99 17.67 11.98
C ILE A 23 -20.31 16.48 11.30
N PRO A 24 -19.00 16.22 11.58
CA PRO A 24 -18.32 15.06 11.06
C PRO A 24 -19.10 13.79 11.42
N LYS A 25 -19.38 12.95 10.43
CA LYS A 25 -19.97 11.64 10.69
C LYS A 25 -19.10 10.86 11.67
N LYS A 26 -19.72 10.10 12.56
CA LYS A 26 -18.97 9.22 13.47
C LYS A 26 -18.05 8.33 12.62
N PRO A 27 -16.81 8.05 13.03
CA PRO A 27 -15.93 7.15 12.30
C PRO A 27 -16.59 5.83 11.88
N SER A 28 -17.45 5.28 12.75
CA SER A 28 -18.24 4.07 12.46
C SER A 28 -19.25 4.20 11.31
N GLU A 29 -19.59 5.42 10.90
CA GLU A 29 -20.52 5.70 9.79
C GLU A 29 -19.77 5.98 8.47
N HIS A 30 -18.46 6.18 8.55
CA HIS A 30 -17.65 6.44 7.36
C HIS A 30 -17.54 5.17 6.51
N TRP A 31 -17.65 5.32 5.19
CA TRP A 31 -17.65 4.20 4.24
C TRP A 31 -16.43 3.26 4.39
N ALA A 32 -15.25 3.81 4.70
CA ALA A 32 -14.01 3.04 4.85
C ALA A 32 -14.01 2.09 6.07
N PHE A 33 -14.89 2.34 7.06
CA PHE A 33 -15.03 1.50 8.25
C PHE A 33 -16.28 0.60 8.21
N GLN A 34 -17.00 0.59 7.09
CA GLN A 34 -18.08 -0.34 6.87
C GLN A 34 -17.55 -1.70 6.39
N PRO A 35 -18.23 -2.80 6.70
CA PRO A 35 -17.86 -4.10 6.14
C PRO A 35 -17.78 -4.04 4.62
N VAL A 36 -16.72 -4.60 4.05
CA VAL A 36 -16.51 -4.64 2.60
C VAL A 36 -17.64 -5.45 1.95
N LYS A 37 -18.30 -4.85 0.99
CA LYS A 37 -19.36 -5.51 0.19
C LYS A 37 -18.89 -5.59 -1.25
N ARG A 38 -19.06 -6.77 -1.85
CA ARG A 38 -18.77 -6.94 -3.28
C ARG A 38 -19.77 -6.12 -4.10
N PRO A 39 -19.33 -5.15 -4.91
CA PRO A 39 -20.23 -4.35 -5.73
C PRO A 39 -20.82 -5.20 -6.87
N ILE A 40 -21.99 -4.81 -7.32
CA ILE A 40 -22.59 -5.40 -8.53
C ILE A 40 -21.84 -4.82 -9.73
N VAL A 41 -21.28 -5.71 -10.57
CA VAL A 41 -20.58 -5.29 -11.80
C VAL A 41 -21.60 -4.64 -12.75
N PRO A 42 -21.34 -3.41 -13.23
CA PRO A 42 -22.24 -2.74 -14.17
C PRO A 42 -22.40 -3.56 -15.47
N LYS A 43 -23.58 -3.48 -16.09
CA LYS A 43 -23.74 -4.02 -17.45
C LYS A 43 -22.80 -3.26 -18.40
N SER A 44 -21.94 -3.97 -19.07
CA SER A 44 -20.91 -3.43 -19.96
C SER A 44 -20.68 -4.37 -21.12
N LYS A 45 -20.11 -3.85 -22.20
CA LYS A 45 -19.57 -4.65 -23.34
C LYS A 45 -18.21 -5.28 -23.03
N HIS A 46 -17.58 -4.89 -21.92
CA HIS A 46 -16.26 -5.40 -21.52
C HIS A 46 -16.42 -6.68 -20.68
N ALA A 47 -15.60 -7.69 -20.98
CA ALA A 47 -15.63 -8.97 -20.29
C ALA A 47 -15.02 -8.87 -18.87
N HIS A 48 -13.99 -8.03 -18.69
CA HIS A 48 -13.31 -7.89 -17.42
C HIS A 48 -14.08 -6.95 -16.47
N PRO A 49 -14.33 -7.32 -15.21
CA PRO A 49 -15.09 -6.49 -14.27
C PRO A 49 -14.52 -5.10 -14.06
N ILE A 50 -13.19 -4.96 -13.99
CA ILE A 50 -12.53 -3.65 -13.82
C ILE A 50 -12.84 -2.76 -15.02
N ASP A 51 -12.75 -3.27 -16.23
CA ASP A 51 -13.05 -2.52 -17.45
C ASP A 51 -14.52 -2.10 -17.49
N ALA A 52 -15.41 -2.94 -16.97
CA ALA A 52 -16.83 -2.60 -16.86
C ALA A 52 -17.07 -1.40 -15.92
N PHE A 53 -16.31 -1.28 -14.81
CA PHE A 53 -16.38 -0.14 -13.91
C PHE A 53 -15.71 1.11 -14.48
N VAL A 54 -14.59 0.95 -15.19
CA VAL A 54 -13.80 2.09 -15.69
C VAL A 54 -14.41 2.68 -16.95
N PHE A 55 -14.79 1.84 -17.92
CA PHE A 55 -15.23 2.29 -19.25
C PHE A 55 -16.76 2.23 -19.44
N GLY A 56 -17.49 1.42 -18.65
CA GLY A 56 -18.93 1.28 -18.79
C GLY A 56 -19.32 0.85 -20.20
N GLN A 57 -19.93 1.75 -20.98
CA GLN A 57 -20.28 1.54 -22.40
C GLN A 57 -19.30 2.19 -23.38
N GLU A 58 -18.30 2.94 -22.87
CA GLU A 58 -17.31 3.59 -23.73
C GLU A 58 -16.32 2.60 -24.30
N GLU A 59 -15.60 2.99 -25.35
CA GLU A 59 -14.53 2.16 -25.91
C GLU A 59 -13.30 2.20 -25.00
N ALA A 60 -12.76 1.02 -24.67
CA ALA A 60 -11.47 0.94 -24.02
C ALA A 60 -10.36 1.39 -24.97
N PRO A 61 -9.31 2.04 -24.48
CA PRO A 61 -8.16 2.37 -25.32
C PRO A 61 -7.52 1.10 -25.87
N PRO A 62 -6.78 1.18 -26.98
CA PRO A 62 -6.09 0.03 -27.54
C PRO A 62 -5.11 -0.57 -26.53
N ALA A 63 -4.96 -1.89 -26.57
CA ALA A 63 -4.03 -2.61 -25.72
C ALA A 63 -2.60 -2.08 -25.86
N ALA A 64 -1.88 -1.99 -24.76
CA ALA A 64 -0.48 -1.57 -24.76
C ALA A 64 0.40 -2.57 -25.54
N THR A 65 1.49 -2.09 -26.13
CA THR A 65 2.49 -2.95 -26.75
C THR A 65 3.19 -3.83 -25.71
N SER A 66 3.70 -5.00 -26.12
CA SER A 66 4.43 -5.91 -25.24
C SER A 66 5.60 -5.21 -24.53
N GLY A 67 6.35 -4.36 -25.23
CA GLY A 67 7.43 -3.57 -24.62
C GLY A 67 6.95 -2.56 -23.58
N ALA A 68 5.77 -1.94 -23.80
CA ALA A 68 5.17 -1.04 -22.82
C ALA A 68 4.67 -1.80 -21.58
N LEU A 69 4.06 -2.97 -21.76
CA LEU A 69 3.64 -3.84 -20.66
C LEU A 69 4.83 -4.32 -19.83
N LEU A 70 5.88 -4.82 -20.48
CA LEU A 70 7.12 -5.22 -19.83
C LEU A 70 7.70 -4.08 -18.97
N ARG A 71 7.86 -2.91 -19.57
CA ARG A 71 8.40 -1.74 -18.88
C ARG A 71 7.54 -1.35 -17.66
N ARG A 72 6.21 -1.35 -17.80
CA ARG A 72 5.29 -1.03 -16.69
C ARG A 72 5.43 -2.04 -15.57
N ALA A 73 5.39 -3.35 -15.87
CA ALA A 73 5.54 -4.40 -14.88
C ALA A 73 6.84 -4.25 -14.06
N TYR A 74 7.96 -4.00 -14.74
CA TYR A 74 9.23 -3.80 -14.06
C TYR A 74 9.26 -2.55 -13.18
N LEU A 75 8.77 -1.42 -13.68
CA LEU A 75 8.73 -0.19 -12.90
C LEU A 75 7.81 -0.28 -11.68
N ASP A 76 6.68 -0.98 -11.81
CA ASP A 76 5.74 -1.14 -10.72
C ASP A 76 6.24 -2.15 -9.68
N LEU A 77 6.73 -3.32 -10.10
CA LEU A 77 7.08 -4.39 -9.18
C LEU A 77 8.52 -4.29 -8.67
N MET A 78 9.46 -3.86 -9.51
CA MET A 78 10.89 -3.79 -9.18
C MET A 78 11.40 -2.36 -8.95
N GLY A 79 10.67 -1.35 -9.43
CA GLY A 79 11.07 0.05 -9.39
C GLY A 79 12.17 0.44 -10.37
N LEU A 80 12.63 -0.48 -11.20
CA LEU A 80 13.71 -0.31 -12.18
C LEU A 80 13.24 -0.76 -13.57
N PRO A 81 13.84 -0.26 -14.66
CA PRO A 81 13.56 -0.76 -15.98
C PRO A 81 14.11 -2.19 -16.16
N PRO A 82 13.53 -3.01 -17.09
CA PRO A 82 14.02 -4.35 -17.38
C PRO A 82 15.44 -4.33 -17.95
N ALA A 83 16.27 -5.31 -17.57
CA ALA A 83 17.56 -5.54 -18.18
C ALA A 83 17.40 -5.99 -19.64
N LEU A 84 18.45 -5.83 -20.45
CA LEU A 84 18.42 -6.19 -21.87
C LEU A 84 18.09 -7.67 -22.10
N ASP A 85 18.60 -8.55 -21.25
CA ASP A 85 18.34 -10.00 -21.35
C ASP A 85 16.87 -10.32 -21.02
N ASP A 86 16.28 -9.64 -20.04
CA ASP A 86 14.88 -9.79 -19.69
C ASP A 86 13.98 -9.29 -20.84
N GLN A 87 14.35 -8.17 -21.46
CA GLN A 87 13.67 -7.67 -22.65
C GLN A 87 13.73 -8.67 -23.81
N GLY A 88 14.92 -9.21 -24.07
CA GLY A 88 15.14 -10.21 -25.11
C GLY A 88 14.27 -11.45 -24.89
N ARG A 89 14.26 -12.00 -23.67
CA ARG A 89 13.47 -13.18 -23.31
C ARG A 89 11.98 -12.95 -23.51
N PHE A 90 11.44 -11.85 -22.98
CA PHE A 90 10.01 -11.56 -23.05
C PHE A 90 9.55 -11.26 -24.49
N LEU A 91 10.31 -10.47 -25.25
CA LEU A 91 9.94 -10.09 -26.61
C LEU A 91 10.10 -11.22 -27.62
N SER A 92 10.96 -12.20 -27.36
CA SER A 92 11.13 -13.40 -28.17
C SER A 92 10.17 -14.54 -27.81
N ASP A 93 9.43 -14.44 -26.73
CA ASP A 93 8.42 -15.43 -26.35
C ASP A 93 7.29 -15.44 -27.39
N THR A 94 7.14 -16.58 -28.08
CA THR A 94 6.14 -16.79 -29.15
C THR A 94 4.82 -17.36 -28.64
N SER A 95 4.69 -17.59 -27.31
CA SER A 95 3.47 -18.04 -26.70
C SER A 95 2.37 -16.97 -26.72
N ASP A 96 1.17 -17.33 -26.30
CA ASP A 96 0.11 -16.33 -26.14
C ASP A 96 0.57 -15.17 -25.25
N LYS A 97 0.24 -13.94 -25.67
CA LYS A 97 0.71 -12.74 -24.98
C LYS A 97 0.21 -12.65 -23.54
N SER A 98 -0.97 -13.19 -23.26
CA SER A 98 -1.52 -13.24 -21.90
C SER A 98 -0.67 -14.16 -21.02
N ASP A 99 -0.40 -15.36 -21.50
CA ASP A 99 0.38 -16.36 -20.76
C ASP A 99 1.83 -15.90 -20.55
N ALA A 100 2.43 -15.24 -21.56
CA ALA A 100 3.78 -14.68 -21.43
C ALA A 100 3.83 -13.57 -20.38
N PHE A 101 2.78 -12.73 -20.32
CA PHE A 101 2.70 -11.66 -19.35
C PHE A 101 2.45 -12.19 -17.94
N GLU A 102 1.58 -13.18 -17.76
CA GLU A 102 1.34 -13.83 -16.45
C GLU A 102 2.63 -14.45 -15.90
N ARG A 103 3.37 -15.21 -16.73
CA ARG A 103 4.68 -15.76 -16.33
C ARG A 103 5.69 -14.69 -15.95
N LEU A 104 5.69 -13.57 -16.66
CA LEU A 104 6.54 -12.42 -16.30
C LEU A 104 6.19 -11.88 -14.93
N ILE A 105 4.91 -11.66 -14.63
CA ILE A 105 4.46 -11.16 -13.32
C ILE A 105 4.83 -12.14 -12.23
N ASP A 106 4.57 -13.44 -12.43
CA ASP A 106 4.92 -14.49 -11.45
C ASP A 106 6.42 -14.51 -11.17
N ASP A 107 7.27 -14.43 -12.21
CA ASP A 107 8.72 -14.34 -12.04
C ASP A 107 9.14 -13.10 -11.24
N LEU A 108 8.60 -11.92 -11.59
CA LEU A 108 8.93 -10.68 -10.87
C LEU A 108 8.51 -10.71 -9.40
N LEU A 109 7.37 -11.28 -9.09
CA LEU A 109 6.88 -11.41 -7.70
C LEU A 109 7.74 -12.34 -6.84
N THR A 110 8.53 -13.23 -7.44
CA THR A 110 9.45 -14.10 -6.70
C THR A 110 10.83 -13.48 -6.45
N ARG A 111 11.12 -12.35 -7.08
CA ARG A 111 12.42 -11.67 -6.95
C ARG A 111 12.50 -10.86 -5.66
N PRO A 112 13.65 -10.87 -4.95
CA PRO A 112 13.82 -10.14 -3.70
C PRO A 112 13.60 -8.63 -3.83
N GLU A 113 13.87 -8.06 -5.00
CA GLU A 113 13.68 -6.65 -5.29
C GLU A 113 12.20 -6.21 -5.23
N TYR A 114 11.26 -7.14 -5.37
CA TYR A 114 9.84 -6.87 -5.15
C TYR A 114 9.59 -6.34 -3.72
N GLY A 115 10.09 -7.05 -2.72
CA GLY A 115 9.97 -6.62 -1.34
C GLY A 115 10.70 -5.29 -1.07
N GLU A 116 11.89 -5.09 -1.64
CA GLU A 116 12.64 -3.83 -1.51
C GLU A 116 11.84 -2.65 -2.10
N ARG A 117 11.21 -2.85 -3.25
CA ARG A 117 10.39 -1.83 -3.91
C ARG A 117 9.14 -1.51 -3.11
N TRP A 118 8.40 -2.52 -2.67
CA TRP A 118 7.09 -2.35 -2.04
C TRP A 118 7.18 -2.01 -0.56
N ALA A 119 8.23 -2.44 0.14
CA ALA A 119 8.48 -2.04 1.53
C ALA A 119 8.55 -0.52 1.71
N ARG A 120 9.03 0.22 0.70
CA ARG A 120 9.12 1.68 0.75
C ARG A 120 7.78 2.35 1.03
N HIS A 121 6.69 1.81 0.48
CA HIS A 121 5.35 2.36 0.71
C HIS A 121 4.92 2.20 2.17
N TRP A 122 5.22 1.06 2.79
CA TRP A 122 4.96 0.86 4.21
C TRP A 122 5.87 1.70 5.09
N LEU A 123 7.16 1.74 4.78
CA LEU A 123 8.15 2.51 5.53
C LEU A 123 7.83 4.02 5.52
N ASP A 124 7.27 4.53 4.43
CA ASP A 124 6.77 5.92 4.37
C ASP A 124 5.58 6.15 5.32
N VAL A 125 4.65 5.21 5.39
CA VAL A 125 3.47 5.29 6.28
C VAL A 125 3.88 5.32 7.74
N VAL A 126 4.83 4.45 8.14
CA VAL A 126 5.31 4.37 9.53
C VAL A 126 6.42 5.38 9.84
N ARG A 127 6.78 6.22 8.87
CA ARG A 127 7.82 7.26 9.01
C ARG A 127 9.19 6.68 9.41
N TYR A 128 9.57 5.59 8.78
CA TYR A 128 10.88 4.99 9.00
C TYR A 128 12.01 5.99 8.73
N ALA A 129 13.00 6.05 9.64
CA ALA A 129 14.22 6.79 9.46
C ALA A 129 15.37 6.15 10.24
N ASP A 130 16.57 6.17 9.67
CA ASP A 130 17.78 5.61 10.28
C ASP A 130 18.32 6.50 11.41
N SER A 131 17.83 7.73 11.54
CA SER A 131 18.19 8.68 12.60
C SER A 131 16.97 9.38 13.18
N ASN A 132 17.15 10.11 14.28
CA ASN A 132 16.08 10.89 14.90
C ASN A 132 15.80 12.21 14.15
N GLY A 133 16.71 12.65 13.31
CA GLY A 133 16.61 13.90 12.56
C GLY A 133 16.69 15.17 13.40
N TYR A 134 16.85 16.31 12.70
CA TYR A 134 16.83 17.65 13.25
C TYR A 134 17.87 17.90 14.38
N GLU A 135 17.50 18.59 15.47
CA GLU A 135 18.44 19.02 16.54
C GLU A 135 19.11 17.87 17.33
N ARG A 136 18.53 16.68 17.30
CA ARG A 136 19.02 15.48 18.00
C ARG A 136 19.21 14.34 17.03
N ASP A 137 19.92 14.60 15.95
CA ASP A 137 20.14 13.64 14.86
C ASP A 137 21.11 12.52 15.28
N ALA A 138 20.70 11.74 16.28
CA ALA A 138 21.39 10.53 16.69
C ALA A 138 20.97 9.35 15.81
N GLU A 139 21.94 8.55 15.40
CA GLU A 139 21.70 7.30 14.68
C GLU A 139 20.88 6.32 15.51
N LYS A 140 20.04 5.56 14.84
CA LYS A 140 19.30 4.42 15.40
C LYS A 140 19.97 3.11 14.93
N PRO A 141 20.96 2.60 15.64
CA PRO A 141 21.89 1.58 15.11
C PRO A 141 21.25 0.24 14.74
N PHE A 142 20.01 -0.02 15.18
CA PHE A 142 19.34 -1.30 14.94
C PHE A 142 18.02 -1.18 14.17
N VAL A 143 17.63 0.02 13.78
CA VAL A 143 16.33 0.26 13.10
C VAL A 143 16.25 -0.42 11.73
N TRP A 144 17.38 -0.66 11.08
CA TRP A 144 17.46 -1.40 9.83
C TRP A 144 16.84 -2.80 9.89
N ARG A 145 16.79 -3.43 11.10
CA ARG A 145 16.13 -4.74 11.29
C ARG A 145 14.64 -4.67 11.00
N TYR A 146 13.99 -3.57 11.38
CA TYR A 146 12.59 -3.34 11.07
C TYR A 146 12.37 -3.19 9.56
N ARG A 147 13.21 -2.43 8.87
CA ARG A 147 13.18 -2.33 7.41
C ARG A 147 13.30 -3.70 6.75
N ASP A 148 14.27 -4.48 7.16
CA ASP A 148 14.52 -5.81 6.59
C ASP A 148 13.36 -6.77 6.90
N TYR A 149 12.77 -6.69 8.10
CA TYR A 149 11.53 -7.42 8.42
C TYR A 149 10.40 -7.07 7.45
N VAL A 150 10.17 -5.81 7.14
CA VAL A 150 9.11 -5.38 6.20
C VAL A 150 9.38 -5.92 4.80
N ILE A 151 10.62 -5.85 4.31
CA ILE A 151 11.04 -6.40 3.01
C ILE A 151 10.78 -7.91 2.96
N GLU A 152 11.23 -8.63 3.98
CA GLU A 152 11.03 -10.09 4.04
C GLU A 152 9.57 -10.49 4.16
N ALA A 153 8.76 -9.75 4.93
CA ALA A 153 7.35 -10.01 5.07
C ALA A 153 6.62 -9.94 3.72
N LEU A 154 6.98 -8.97 2.88
CA LEU A 154 6.44 -8.84 1.53
C LEU A 154 6.93 -9.95 0.59
N ASN A 155 8.22 -10.27 0.62
CA ASN A 155 8.80 -11.33 -0.21
C ASN A 155 8.30 -12.73 0.17
N LYS A 156 7.89 -12.93 1.43
CA LYS A 156 7.30 -14.18 1.92
C LYS A 156 5.77 -14.22 1.74
N ASP A 157 5.19 -13.20 1.13
CA ASP A 157 3.73 -13.04 1.01
C ASP A 157 3.02 -13.24 2.36
N LYS A 158 3.57 -12.61 3.43
CA LYS A 158 2.99 -12.73 4.78
C LYS A 158 1.56 -12.21 4.76
N PRO A 159 0.56 -12.97 5.28
CA PRO A 159 -0.81 -12.50 5.37
C PRO A 159 -0.90 -11.13 6.05
N PHE A 160 -1.65 -10.20 5.44
CA PHE A 160 -1.67 -8.81 5.88
C PHE A 160 -2.21 -8.62 7.29
N ASP A 161 -3.19 -9.41 7.70
CA ASP A 161 -3.69 -9.45 9.07
C ASP A 161 -2.61 -9.85 10.07
N ARG A 162 -1.82 -10.89 9.77
CA ARG A 162 -0.68 -11.32 10.59
C ARG A 162 0.39 -10.23 10.63
N PHE A 163 0.72 -9.63 9.49
CA PHE A 163 1.68 -8.53 9.42
C PHE A 163 1.27 -7.35 10.32
N VAL A 164 0.00 -6.94 10.29
CA VAL A 164 -0.51 -5.85 11.14
C VAL A 164 -0.51 -6.24 12.63
N ILE A 165 -0.92 -7.46 12.97
CA ILE A 165 -0.90 -7.95 14.34
C ILE A 165 0.53 -7.93 14.91
N GLU A 166 1.52 -8.37 14.13
CA GLU A 166 2.93 -8.33 14.55
C GLU A 166 3.45 -6.91 14.76
N GLN A 167 2.97 -5.92 13.99
CA GLN A 167 3.33 -4.50 14.19
C GLN A 167 2.78 -3.92 15.50
N ILE A 168 1.64 -4.41 15.97
CA ILE A 168 0.93 -3.83 17.12
C ILE A 168 1.26 -4.58 18.42
N ALA A 169 1.38 -5.89 18.35
CA ALA A 169 1.47 -6.78 19.52
C ALA A 169 2.40 -7.98 19.28
N GLY A 170 3.43 -7.83 18.46
CA GLY A 170 4.34 -8.93 18.12
C GLY A 170 5.11 -9.53 19.29
N ASP A 171 5.36 -8.74 20.33
CA ASP A 171 6.00 -9.14 21.58
C ASP A 171 5.04 -9.86 22.54
N ASP A 172 3.73 -9.69 22.40
CA ASP A 172 2.70 -10.32 23.24
C ASP A 172 2.06 -11.57 22.61
N LEU A 173 2.44 -11.91 21.37
CA LEU A 173 1.88 -13.08 20.68
C LEU A 173 2.22 -14.40 21.39
N PRO A 174 1.29 -15.36 21.43
CA PRO A 174 1.56 -16.70 21.99
C PRO A 174 2.68 -17.44 21.27
N ASP A 175 2.80 -17.24 19.96
CA ASP A 175 3.77 -17.82 19.04
C ASP A 175 4.86 -16.82 18.63
N LYS A 176 5.21 -15.92 19.55
CA LYS A 176 6.20 -14.86 19.31
C LYS A 176 7.55 -15.41 18.85
N SER A 177 8.17 -14.69 17.96
CA SER A 177 9.47 -14.97 17.37
C SER A 177 10.38 -13.75 17.43
N LEU A 178 11.63 -13.89 17.04
CA LEU A 178 12.51 -12.73 16.87
C LEU A 178 11.96 -11.77 15.82
N GLU A 179 11.37 -12.28 14.73
CA GLU A 179 10.75 -11.47 13.69
C GLU A 179 9.59 -10.64 14.25
N SER A 180 8.69 -11.24 15.04
CA SER A 180 7.56 -10.53 15.62
C SER A 180 7.98 -9.48 16.67
N HIS A 181 9.07 -9.72 17.40
CA HIS A 181 9.66 -8.69 18.28
C HIS A 181 10.26 -7.52 17.49
N ILE A 182 10.92 -7.80 16.36
CA ILE A 182 11.44 -6.75 15.47
C ILE A 182 10.31 -5.93 14.85
N ALA A 183 9.17 -6.56 14.60
CA ALA A 183 7.99 -5.92 13.99
C ALA A 183 7.38 -4.83 14.88
N THR A 184 7.48 -4.94 16.20
CA THR A 184 6.97 -3.93 17.15
C THR A 184 7.86 -2.68 17.27
N GLY A 185 9.02 -2.63 16.62
CA GLY A 185 9.92 -1.48 16.54
C GLY A 185 11.03 -1.47 17.54
#